data_bf2703d99bf9f3ab92fd8ab31a161e95
#
_entry.id   bf2703d99bf9f3ab92fd8ab31a161e95
#
_cell.length_a   1.000
_cell.length_b   1.000
_cell.length_c   1.000
_cell.angle_alpha   90.00
_cell.angle_beta   90.00
_cell.angle_gamma   90.00
#
_symmetry.space_group_name_H-M   'P 1'
#
loop_
_entity.id
_entity.type
_entity.pdbx_description
1 polymer ?
#
loop_
_entity_poly.entity_id
_entity_poly.type
_entity_poly.pdbx_seq_one_letter_code
_entity_poly.pdbx_strand_id
1 'polypeptide(L)'
;MVTVSPIPIFIGYDPRERAATNVLIDSLYQHSSAPLSITPLVTPQLEKQGVYRRERDPKQSTAFSFTRFLVPYLMNYSGWALFMDCDMLCRADIKGLWDQRDERYAAMCVQHEHVPGETVKFLGEVQSAYPKKNWSSLMLLNCSRCPNLTVDYVNTATGLELHRFHWLEGDHEIGALDGGWNHLVDVQELSATTTEDKDPHLLHWTLGGPWFRDQRTMGGSLAAEWFGARDDAMKLWD
;
A
#
# COMPACT_ATOMS: atom_id res chain seq x y z
N MET A 1 -15.62 -24.26 18.10
CA MET A 1 -15.41 -22.79 18.18
C MET A 1 -14.79 -22.34 16.88
N VAL A 2 -15.36 -21.36 16.21
CA VAL A 2 -14.73 -20.75 15.02
C VAL A 2 -13.63 -19.86 15.54
N THR A 3 -12.37 -20.17 15.25
CA THR A 3 -11.24 -19.30 15.58
C THR A 3 -11.23 -18.17 14.56
N VAL A 4 -11.55 -16.97 15.00
CA VAL A 4 -11.43 -15.75 14.16
C VAL A 4 -10.02 -15.21 14.37
N SER A 5 -9.21 -15.21 13.30
CA SER A 5 -7.89 -14.56 13.32
C SER A 5 -8.01 -13.18 12.71
N PRO A 6 -7.44 -12.13 13.33
CA PRO A 6 -7.41 -10.80 12.72
C PRO A 6 -6.65 -10.81 11.39
N ILE A 7 -7.08 -9.95 10.46
CA ILE A 7 -6.36 -9.74 9.19
C ILE A 7 -5.08 -8.96 9.50
N PRO A 8 -3.87 -9.52 9.21
CA PRO A 8 -2.62 -8.80 9.39
C PRO A 8 -2.44 -7.76 8.28
N ILE A 9 -2.35 -6.47 8.67
CA ILE A 9 -2.16 -5.35 7.74
C ILE A 9 -0.90 -4.59 8.15
N PHE A 10 0.05 -4.48 7.23
CA PHE A 10 1.24 -3.65 7.37
C PHE A 10 1.07 -2.39 6.54
N ILE A 11 1.28 -1.23 7.15
CA ILE A 11 1.16 0.06 6.49
C ILE A 11 2.54 0.70 6.40
N GLY A 12 2.94 1.13 5.20
CA GLY A 12 4.14 1.93 5.02
C GLY A 12 3.99 3.25 5.78
N TYR A 13 4.99 3.64 6.58
CA TYR A 13 4.92 4.86 7.39
C TYR A 13 5.98 5.87 6.97
N ASP A 14 5.52 7.07 6.59
CA ASP A 14 6.37 8.25 6.39
C ASP A 14 5.94 9.36 7.36
N PRO A 15 6.85 9.93 8.19
CA PRO A 15 6.50 11.00 9.12
C PRO A 15 5.87 12.23 8.46
N ARG A 16 6.16 12.48 7.17
CA ARG A 16 5.58 13.57 6.39
C ARG A 16 4.10 13.34 6.08
N GLU A 17 3.68 12.07 6.04
CA GLU A 17 2.34 11.60 5.70
C GLU A 17 1.59 11.00 6.91
N ARG A 18 1.98 11.38 8.13
CA ARG A 18 1.35 10.87 9.36
C ARG A 18 -0.16 11.07 9.40
N ALA A 19 -0.66 12.19 8.87
CA ALA A 19 -2.09 12.45 8.83
C ALA A 19 -2.81 11.45 7.92
N ALA A 20 -2.23 11.15 6.73
CA ALA A 20 -2.76 10.15 5.83
C ALA A 20 -2.77 8.75 6.48
N THR A 21 -1.68 8.35 7.12
CA THR A 21 -1.60 7.08 7.85
C THR A 21 -2.74 6.94 8.89
N ASN A 22 -3.01 7.98 9.68
CA ASN A 22 -4.05 7.92 10.72
C ASN A 22 -5.45 7.82 10.10
N VAL A 23 -5.72 8.57 9.03
CA VAL A 23 -7.00 8.51 8.31
C VAL A 23 -7.20 7.15 7.65
N LEU A 24 -6.15 6.57 7.04
CA LEU A 24 -6.20 5.22 6.49
C LEU A 24 -6.55 4.19 7.57
N ILE A 25 -5.87 4.24 8.72
CA ILE A 25 -6.12 3.30 9.82
C ILE A 25 -7.57 3.40 10.30
N ASP A 26 -8.07 4.60 10.50
CA ASP A 26 -9.45 4.81 10.92
C ASP A 26 -10.44 4.30 9.87
N SER A 27 -10.25 4.65 8.59
CA SER A 27 -11.12 4.20 7.51
C SER A 27 -11.15 2.68 7.35
N LEU A 28 -10.03 2.00 7.60
CA LEU A 28 -9.99 0.53 7.64
C LEU A 28 -10.86 -0.04 8.76
N TYR A 29 -10.82 0.54 9.96
CA TYR A 29 -11.66 0.11 11.07
C TYR A 29 -13.15 0.39 10.82
N GLN A 30 -13.48 1.53 10.20
CA GLN A 30 -14.86 1.90 9.90
C GLN A 30 -15.53 0.96 8.90
N HIS A 31 -14.76 0.43 7.93
CA HIS A 31 -15.31 -0.38 6.85
C HIS A 31 -15.09 -1.89 7.02
N SER A 32 -14.35 -2.33 8.01
CA SER A 32 -14.03 -3.76 8.15
C SER A 32 -15.10 -4.54 8.92
N SER A 33 -15.60 -5.60 8.32
CA SER A 33 -16.43 -6.60 9.01
C SER A 33 -15.61 -7.65 9.78
N ALA A 34 -14.28 -7.65 9.63
CA ALA A 34 -13.37 -8.58 10.28
C ALA A 34 -12.45 -7.85 11.27
N PRO A 35 -11.97 -8.50 12.33
CA PRO A 35 -10.93 -7.94 13.19
C PRO A 35 -9.64 -7.66 12.39
N LEU A 36 -8.97 -6.56 12.69
CA LEU A 36 -7.73 -6.15 12.04
C LEU A 36 -6.56 -6.13 13.03
N SER A 37 -5.38 -6.51 12.55
CA SER A 37 -4.09 -6.34 13.24
C SER A 37 -3.23 -5.41 12.39
N ILE A 38 -3.23 -4.12 12.72
CA ILE A 38 -2.56 -3.08 11.91
C ILE A 38 -1.21 -2.73 12.50
N THR A 39 -0.16 -2.80 11.67
CA THR A 39 1.23 -2.53 12.05
C THR A 39 1.85 -1.51 11.09
N PRO A 40 2.00 -0.24 11.47
CA PRO A 40 2.79 0.71 10.71
C PRO A 40 4.28 0.32 10.71
N LEU A 41 4.89 0.32 9.52
CA LEU A 41 6.32 0.04 9.34
C LEU A 41 7.15 1.29 9.56
N VAL A 42 7.50 1.56 10.80
CA VAL A 42 8.27 2.74 11.21
C VAL A 42 9.76 2.46 11.05
N THR A 43 10.38 3.00 9.99
CA THR A 43 11.77 2.73 9.60
C THR A 43 12.78 2.84 10.76
N PRO A 44 12.79 3.91 11.60
CA PRO A 44 13.72 3.99 12.74
C PRO A 44 13.56 2.87 13.78
N GLN A 45 12.38 2.27 13.89
CA GLN A 45 12.18 1.12 14.79
C GLN A 45 12.81 -0.15 14.21
N LEU A 46 12.69 -0.36 12.90
CA LEU A 46 13.32 -1.48 12.19
C LEU A 46 14.84 -1.35 12.17
N GLU A 47 15.36 -0.13 12.03
CA GLU A 47 16.80 0.18 12.14
C GLU A 47 17.34 -0.16 13.53
N LYS A 48 16.64 0.27 14.58
CA LYS A 48 17.04 -0.01 15.96
C LYS A 48 17.07 -1.50 16.28
N GLN A 49 16.26 -2.31 15.62
CA GLN A 49 16.23 -3.75 15.74
C GLN A 49 17.27 -4.45 14.83
N GLY A 50 18.02 -3.70 14.01
CA GLY A 50 18.99 -4.25 13.06
C GLY A 50 18.34 -4.96 11.86
N VAL A 51 17.02 -4.84 11.68
CA VAL A 51 16.28 -5.47 10.58
C VAL A 51 16.40 -4.65 9.29
N TYR A 52 16.47 -3.33 9.40
CA TYR A 52 16.66 -2.43 8.26
C TYR A 52 17.99 -1.67 8.42
N ARG A 53 18.85 -1.73 7.39
CA ARG A 53 20.23 -1.20 7.46
C ARG A 53 20.63 -0.43 6.20
N ARG A 54 19.65 -0.14 5.30
CA ARG A 54 19.94 0.57 4.06
C ARG A 54 20.19 2.04 4.36
N GLU A 55 21.23 2.59 3.73
CA GLU A 55 21.33 4.04 3.58
C GLU A 55 20.18 4.56 2.72
N ARG A 56 19.77 5.78 2.99
CA ARG A 56 18.68 6.41 2.20
C ARG A 56 19.13 6.56 0.74
N ASP A 57 18.43 5.89 -0.17
CA ASP A 57 18.63 6.07 -1.60
C ASP A 57 18.09 7.46 -2.00
N PRO A 58 18.89 8.33 -2.68
CA PRO A 58 18.41 9.62 -3.18
C PRO A 58 17.18 9.53 -4.09
N LYS A 59 16.95 8.38 -4.73
CA LYS A 59 15.79 8.09 -5.58
C LYS A 59 14.58 7.53 -4.80
N GLN A 60 14.72 7.35 -3.50
CA GLN A 60 13.66 6.84 -2.63
C GLN A 60 12.65 7.96 -2.32
N SER A 61 11.41 7.82 -2.77
CA SER A 61 10.35 8.82 -2.58
C SER A 61 9.82 8.86 -1.14
N THR A 62 9.65 7.70 -0.49
CA THR A 62 9.07 7.56 0.85
C THR A 62 10.01 6.82 1.80
N ALA A 63 9.85 7.02 3.12
CA ALA A 63 10.65 6.33 4.13
C ALA A 63 10.48 4.80 4.09
N PHE A 64 9.34 4.32 3.59
CA PHE A 64 8.99 2.90 3.55
C PHE A 64 9.17 2.25 2.16
N SER A 65 9.81 2.92 1.21
CA SER A 65 9.95 2.37 -0.16
C SER A 65 10.49 0.93 -0.19
N PHE A 66 11.36 0.56 0.74
CA PHE A 66 11.96 -0.78 0.80
C PHE A 66 11.49 -1.60 2.00
N THR A 67 11.07 -0.97 3.11
CA THR A 67 10.64 -1.71 4.31
C THR A 67 9.39 -2.54 4.06
N ARG A 68 8.59 -2.22 3.03
CA ARG A 68 7.42 -3.00 2.60
C ARG A 68 7.76 -4.46 2.28
N PHE A 69 8.97 -4.72 1.81
CA PHE A 69 9.44 -6.06 1.45
C PHE A 69 9.92 -6.88 2.67
N LEU A 70 9.94 -6.30 3.86
CA LEU A 70 10.19 -7.02 5.12
C LEU A 70 8.95 -7.72 5.69
N VAL A 71 7.78 -7.51 5.12
CA VAL A 71 6.53 -8.10 5.63
C VAL A 71 6.62 -9.62 5.77
N PRO A 72 7.12 -10.41 4.80
CA PRO A 72 7.24 -11.85 4.97
C PRO A 72 8.15 -12.25 6.15
N TYR A 73 9.25 -11.54 6.36
CA TYR A 73 10.13 -11.75 7.51
C TYR A 73 9.42 -11.45 8.84
N LEU A 74 8.69 -10.31 8.91
CA LEU A 74 7.94 -9.91 10.10
C LEU A 74 6.79 -10.86 10.43
N MET A 75 6.27 -11.55 9.42
CA MET A 75 5.29 -12.64 9.55
C MET A 75 5.94 -14.01 9.83
N ASN A 76 7.26 -14.05 10.06
CA ASN A 76 8.01 -15.29 10.21
C ASN A 76 7.77 -16.27 9.05
N TYR A 77 7.65 -15.75 7.84
CA TYR A 77 7.38 -16.47 6.59
C TYR A 77 6.17 -17.42 6.70
N SER A 78 5.12 -16.99 7.37
CA SER A 78 3.93 -17.82 7.61
C SER A 78 2.63 -17.07 7.36
N GLY A 79 1.67 -17.76 6.76
CA GLY A 79 0.35 -17.21 6.48
C GLY A 79 0.35 -16.11 5.44
N TRP A 80 -0.74 -15.34 5.42
CA TRP A 80 -0.95 -14.21 4.53
C TRP A 80 -0.89 -12.89 5.29
N ALA A 81 -0.47 -11.83 4.61
CA ALA A 81 -0.54 -10.47 5.11
C ALA A 81 -0.87 -9.48 3.99
N LEU A 82 -1.49 -8.36 4.36
CA LEU A 82 -1.64 -7.19 3.50
C LEU A 82 -0.49 -6.22 3.78
N PHE A 83 0.10 -5.67 2.72
CA PHE A 83 0.86 -4.42 2.77
C PHE A 83 0.11 -3.36 1.97
N MET A 84 0.11 -2.12 2.46
CA MET A 84 -0.41 -0.95 1.74
C MET A 84 0.39 0.30 2.06
N ASP A 85 0.45 1.21 1.09
CA ASP A 85 1.02 2.54 1.27
C ASP A 85 0.13 3.37 2.20
N CYS A 86 0.68 4.37 2.88
CA CYS A 86 -0.07 5.17 3.87
C CYS A 86 -0.97 6.25 3.27
N ASP A 87 -0.78 6.55 2.00
CA ASP A 87 -1.47 7.58 1.23
C ASP A 87 -2.75 7.06 0.55
N MET A 88 -3.45 6.16 1.25
CA MET A 88 -4.69 5.54 0.79
C MET A 88 -5.87 5.90 1.68
N LEU A 89 -7.10 5.72 1.16
CA LEU A 89 -8.35 5.83 1.90
C LEU A 89 -9.24 4.63 1.56
N CYS A 90 -9.65 3.90 2.60
CA CYS A 90 -10.53 2.74 2.47
C CYS A 90 -12.00 3.18 2.38
N ARG A 91 -12.76 2.63 1.42
CA ARG A 91 -14.18 2.93 1.15
C ARG A 91 -15.07 1.69 1.19
N ALA A 92 -14.47 0.51 1.27
CA ALA A 92 -15.19 -0.76 1.24
C ALA A 92 -14.66 -1.73 2.30
N ASP A 93 -15.41 -2.79 2.56
CA ASP A 93 -14.99 -3.82 3.52
C ASP A 93 -13.69 -4.49 3.05
N ILE A 94 -12.59 -4.24 3.77
CA ILE A 94 -11.27 -4.81 3.47
C ILE A 94 -11.26 -6.33 3.46
N LYS A 95 -12.25 -6.96 4.08
CA LYS A 95 -12.46 -8.41 4.00
C LYS A 95 -12.68 -8.86 2.56
N GLY A 96 -13.33 -8.05 1.71
CA GLY A 96 -13.52 -8.36 0.29
C GLY A 96 -12.20 -8.46 -0.48
N LEU A 97 -11.18 -7.65 -0.11
CA LEU A 97 -9.83 -7.80 -0.63
C LEU A 97 -9.15 -9.06 -0.05
N TRP A 98 -9.26 -9.24 1.27
CA TRP A 98 -8.67 -10.38 1.96
C TRP A 98 -9.15 -11.73 1.43
N ASP A 99 -10.40 -11.83 1.03
CA ASP A 99 -11.01 -13.06 0.52
C ASP A 99 -10.57 -13.40 -0.92
N GLN A 100 -9.89 -12.50 -1.63
CA GLN A 100 -9.31 -12.76 -2.96
C GLN A 100 -8.02 -13.57 -2.92
N ARG A 101 -7.49 -13.92 -1.75
CA ARG A 101 -6.28 -14.73 -1.61
C ARG A 101 -6.38 -16.03 -2.41
N ASP A 102 -5.32 -16.33 -3.14
CA ASP A 102 -5.21 -17.53 -3.93
C ASP A 102 -3.83 -18.18 -3.71
N GLU A 103 -3.85 -19.39 -3.15
CA GLU A 103 -2.65 -20.13 -2.76
C GLU A 103 -1.69 -20.44 -3.95
N ARG A 104 -2.14 -20.24 -5.18
CA ARG A 104 -1.30 -20.37 -6.37
C ARG A 104 -0.23 -19.30 -6.44
N TYR A 105 -0.46 -18.13 -5.82
CA TYR A 105 0.41 -16.96 -5.93
C TYR A 105 1.23 -16.71 -4.66
N ALA A 106 2.42 -16.16 -4.86
CA ALA A 106 3.27 -15.68 -3.77
C ALA A 106 2.93 -14.23 -3.40
N ALA A 107 2.55 -13.43 -4.39
CA ALA A 107 2.05 -12.08 -4.21
C ALA A 107 0.86 -11.83 -5.11
N MET A 108 -0.09 -11.01 -4.66
CA MET A 108 -1.19 -10.54 -5.50
C MET A 108 -1.29 -9.02 -5.37
N CYS A 109 -1.48 -8.33 -6.47
CA CYS A 109 -1.57 -6.87 -6.53
C CYS A 109 -2.47 -6.39 -7.67
N VAL A 110 -2.88 -5.13 -7.63
CA VAL A 110 -3.50 -4.49 -8.80
C VAL A 110 -2.42 -4.25 -9.84
N GLN A 111 -2.60 -4.85 -11.01
CA GLN A 111 -1.63 -4.80 -12.11
C GLN A 111 -1.90 -3.58 -12.99
N HIS A 112 -1.47 -2.41 -12.52
CA HIS A 112 -1.61 -1.18 -13.29
C HIS A 112 -0.85 -1.27 -14.61
N GLU A 113 -1.52 -0.90 -15.69
CA GLU A 113 -0.85 -0.70 -16.98
C GLU A 113 0.06 0.52 -16.90
N HIS A 114 1.28 0.38 -17.40
CA HIS A 114 2.21 1.50 -17.43
C HIS A 114 1.90 2.41 -18.61
N VAL A 115 1.44 3.63 -18.33
CA VAL A 115 1.30 4.68 -19.35
C VAL A 115 2.64 5.44 -19.43
N PRO A 116 3.37 5.35 -20.57
CA PRO A 116 4.57 6.15 -20.77
C PRO A 116 4.22 7.64 -20.82
N GLY A 117 4.83 8.46 -19.97
CA GLY A 117 4.64 9.93 -20.01
C GLY A 117 4.73 10.64 -18.67
N GLU A 118 4.54 9.97 -17.56
CA GLU A 118 4.64 10.62 -16.25
C GLU A 118 6.10 10.61 -15.76
N THR A 119 6.71 11.81 -15.71
CA THR A 119 8.12 11.99 -15.34
C THR A 119 8.34 12.56 -13.94
N VAL A 120 7.29 13.02 -13.26
CA VAL A 120 7.43 13.72 -11.96
C VAL A 120 6.60 13.03 -10.89
N LYS A 121 7.20 12.77 -9.74
CA LYS A 121 6.58 12.26 -8.52
C LYS A 121 6.41 13.33 -7.45
N PHE A 122 5.74 12.87 -6.38
CA PHE A 122 5.66 13.47 -5.05
C PHE A 122 6.85 14.38 -4.73
N LEU A 123 6.57 15.64 -4.43
CA LEU A 123 7.53 16.72 -4.13
C LEU A 123 8.56 17.02 -5.23
N GLY A 124 8.25 16.75 -6.52
CA GLY A 124 9.14 17.09 -7.64
C GLY A 124 10.28 16.10 -7.88
N GLU A 125 10.29 14.96 -7.22
CA GLU A 125 11.28 13.90 -7.44
C GLU A 125 11.12 13.29 -8.84
N VAL A 126 12.26 13.06 -9.52
CA VAL A 126 12.27 12.45 -10.86
C VAL A 126 11.84 10.99 -10.77
N GLN A 127 10.81 10.64 -11.51
CA GLN A 127 10.31 9.28 -11.60
C GLN A 127 10.82 8.58 -12.86
N SER A 128 11.48 7.43 -12.69
CA SER A 128 11.77 6.56 -13.83
C SER A 128 10.53 5.72 -14.18
N ALA A 129 10.17 5.71 -15.47
CA ALA A 129 9.21 4.77 -15.99
C ALA A 129 9.82 3.36 -15.97
N TYR A 130 9.19 2.42 -15.25
CA TYR A 130 9.61 1.01 -15.22
C TYR A 130 8.40 0.08 -15.19
N PRO A 131 8.52 -1.15 -15.73
CA PRO A 131 7.45 -2.15 -15.64
C PRO A 131 7.03 -2.40 -14.18
N LYS A 132 5.73 -2.69 -13.95
CA LYS A 132 5.14 -2.95 -12.62
C LYS A 132 5.18 -1.75 -11.67
N LYS A 133 5.13 -0.53 -12.22
CA LYS A 133 4.99 0.69 -11.43
C LYS A 133 3.69 0.63 -10.61
N ASN A 134 3.74 1.04 -9.35
CA ASN A 134 2.64 1.04 -8.37
C ASN A 134 2.11 -0.35 -7.96
N TRP A 135 2.59 -1.46 -8.54
CA TRP A 135 2.15 -2.80 -8.16
C TRP A 135 2.43 -3.12 -6.68
N SER A 136 3.57 -2.67 -6.16
CA SER A 136 3.99 -2.92 -4.78
C SER A 136 3.39 -1.95 -3.76
N SER A 137 2.53 -1.02 -4.16
CA SER A 137 1.86 -0.10 -3.24
C SER A 137 0.74 -0.76 -2.43
N LEU A 138 0.13 -1.81 -3.00
CA LEU A 138 -0.82 -2.69 -2.34
C LEU A 138 -0.47 -4.14 -2.69
N MET A 139 -0.18 -4.97 -1.70
CA MET A 139 0.17 -6.38 -1.91
C MET A 139 -0.55 -7.28 -0.90
N LEU A 140 -1.23 -8.32 -1.39
CA LEU A 140 -1.53 -9.52 -0.64
C LEU A 140 -0.34 -10.46 -0.76
N LEU A 141 0.34 -10.76 0.35
CA LEU A 141 1.55 -11.58 0.39
C LEU A 141 1.27 -12.92 1.04
N ASN A 142 1.45 -14.00 0.30
CA ASN A 142 1.59 -15.34 0.85
C ASN A 142 3.00 -15.49 1.41
N CYS A 143 3.16 -15.14 2.69
CA CYS A 143 4.49 -15.00 3.30
C CYS A 143 5.28 -16.30 3.26
N SER A 144 4.63 -17.45 3.28
CA SER A 144 5.29 -18.77 3.18
C SER A 144 5.91 -19.03 1.81
N ARG A 145 5.45 -18.32 0.78
CA ARG A 145 5.98 -18.41 -0.60
C ARG A 145 6.97 -17.29 -0.94
N CYS A 146 7.38 -16.49 0.04
CA CYS A 146 8.32 -15.39 -0.15
C CYS A 146 9.68 -15.62 0.56
N PRO A 147 10.29 -16.82 0.52
CA PRO A 147 11.50 -17.13 1.29
C PRO A 147 12.70 -16.28 0.86
N ASN A 148 12.73 -15.80 -0.37
CA ASN A 148 13.83 -14.99 -0.91
C ASN A 148 13.82 -13.54 -0.39
N LEU A 149 12.71 -13.04 0.18
CA LEU A 149 12.65 -11.73 0.84
C LEU A 149 13.30 -11.80 2.24
N THR A 150 14.55 -12.25 2.27
CA THR A 150 15.35 -12.25 3.50
C THR A 150 15.72 -10.83 3.92
N VAL A 151 16.03 -10.63 5.20
CA VAL A 151 16.53 -9.34 5.70
C VAL A 151 17.74 -8.86 4.88
N ASP A 152 18.66 -9.75 4.55
CA ASP A 152 19.85 -9.39 3.77
C ASP A 152 19.49 -9.00 2.33
N TYR A 153 18.63 -9.76 1.66
CA TYR A 153 18.17 -9.40 0.31
C TYR A 153 17.49 -8.04 0.29
N VAL A 154 16.55 -7.77 1.20
CA VAL A 154 15.87 -6.48 1.28
C VAL A 154 16.86 -5.34 1.52
N ASN A 155 17.92 -5.56 2.29
CA ASN A 155 18.92 -4.54 2.58
C ASN A 155 19.95 -4.32 1.45
N THR A 156 20.11 -5.25 0.50
CA THR A 156 21.17 -5.19 -0.53
C THR A 156 20.67 -5.10 -1.96
N ALA A 157 19.49 -5.66 -2.28
CA ALA A 157 18.91 -5.62 -3.61
C ALA A 157 18.62 -4.18 -4.06
N THR A 158 18.70 -3.92 -5.35
CA THR A 158 18.34 -2.60 -5.92
C THR A 158 16.84 -2.33 -5.78
N GLY A 159 16.44 -1.06 -5.79
CA GLY A 159 15.03 -0.70 -5.79
C GLY A 159 14.25 -1.32 -6.96
N LEU A 160 14.88 -1.42 -8.13
CA LEU A 160 14.25 -2.06 -9.30
C LEU A 160 14.05 -3.56 -9.11
N GLU A 161 15.00 -4.27 -8.52
CA GLU A 161 14.85 -5.70 -8.23
C GLU A 161 13.70 -5.94 -7.25
N LEU A 162 13.58 -5.13 -6.21
CA LEU A 162 12.51 -5.24 -5.23
C LEU A 162 11.15 -4.92 -5.86
N HIS A 163 10.99 -3.76 -6.50
CA HIS A 163 9.71 -3.30 -7.04
C HIS A 163 9.26 -4.04 -8.32
N ARG A 164 10.18 -4.72 -9.01
CA ARG A 164 9.85 -5.60 -10.15
C ARG A 164 9.59 -7.04 -9.74
N PHE A 165 9.60 -7.33 -8.44
CA PHE A 165 9.36 -8.68 -7.92
C PHE A 165 10.40 -9.72 -8.37
N HIS A 166 11.69 -9.31 -8.58
CA HIS A 166 12.77 -10.24 -8.97
C HIS A 166 13.15 -11.22 -7.86
N TRP A 167 12.55 -11.11 -6.70
CA TRP A 167 12.63 -12.08 -5.61
C TRP A 167 11.72 -13.30 -5.80
N LEU A 168 10.85 -13.28 -6.83
CA LEU A 168 10.05 -14.41 -7.30
C LEU A 168 10.76 -15.15 -8.45
N GLU A 169 10.38 -16.40 -8.69
CA GLU A 169 10.89 -17.17 -9.83
C GLU A 169 10.41 -16.61 -11.18
N GLY A 170 9.24 -15.97 -11.20
CA GLY A 170 8.70 -15.34 -12.39
C GLY A 170 7.32 -14.69 -12.14
N ASP A 171 6.83 -14.01 -13.19
CA ASP A 171 5.56 -13.28 -13.14
C ASP A 171 4.34 -14.19 -12.94
N HIS A 172 4.46 -15.49 -13.21
CA HIS A 172 3.41 -16.47 -12.96
C HIS A 172 3.10 -16.66 -11.48
N GLU A 173 3.97 -16.21 -10.57
CA GLU A 173 3.73 -16.20 -9.13
C GLU A 173 3.01 -14.93 -8.64
N ILE A 174 2.69 -13.99 -9.56
CA ILE A 174 1.99 -12.74 -9.22
C ILE A 174 0.54 -12.82 -9.70
N GLY A 175 -0.39 -12.87 -8.75
CA GLY A 175 -1.82 -12.81 -9.03
C GLY A 175 -2.32 -11.39 -9.24
N ALA A 176 -3.36 -11.24 -10.07
CA ALA A 176 -4.05 -9.98 -10.25
C ALA A 176 -5.16 -9.81 -9.19
N LEU A 177 -5.28 -8.61 -8.64
CA LEU A 177 -6.41 -8.15 -7.83
C LEU A 177 -7.32 -7.26 -8.68
N ASP A 178 -8.58 -7.13 -8.26
CA ASP A 178 -9.51 -6.20 -8.86
C ASP A 178 -9.00 -4.74 -8.77
N GLY A 179 -9.12 -3.98 -9.87
CA GLY A 179 -8.58 -2.63 -10.00
C GLY A 179 -9.16 -1.62 -9.00
N GLY A 180 -10.38 -1.84 -8.51
CA GLY A 180 -11.02 -1.00 -7.50
C GLY A 180 -10.26 -0.95 -6.16
N TRP A 181 -9.40 -1.91 -5.89
CA TRP A 181 -8.60 -1.96 -4.66
C TRP A 181 -7.34 -1.11 -4.65
N ASN A 182 -7.00 -0.44 -5.73
CA ASN A 182 -5.86 0.50 -5.78
C ASN A 182 -6.09 1.56 -6.87
N HIS A 183 -7.15 2.35 -6.71
CA HIS A 183 -7.46 3.42 -7.66
C HIS A 183 -6.51 4.59 -7.48
N LEU A 184 -5.73 4.89 -8.52
CA LEU A 184 -4.74 5.96 -8.50
C LEU A 184 -5.41 7.31 -8.76
N VAL A 185 -5.57 8.11 -7.70
CA VAL A 185 -6.18 9.44 -7.76
C VAL A 185 -5.32 10.37 -8.61
N ASP A 186 -5.95 11.19 -9.45
CA ASP A 186 -5.32 12.10 -10.42
C ASP A 186 -4.47 11.41 -11.52
N VAL A 187 -4.45 10.09 -11.56
CA VAL A 187 -3.78 9.30 -12.61
C VAL A 187 -4.83 8.54 -13.43
N GLN A 188 -5.84 8.00 -12.77
CA GLN A 188 -6.94 7.27 -13.41
C GLN A 188 -8.20 8.10 -13.34
N GLU A 189 -8.94 8.14 -14.46
CA GLU A 189 -10.27 8.77 -14.47
C GLU A 189 -11.26 7.90 -13.69
N LEU A 190 -12.08 8.54 -12.85
CA LEU A 190 -13.28 7.90 -12.33
C LEU A 190 -14.22 7.64 -13.51
N SER A 191 -14.48 6.39 -13.82
CA SER A 191 -15.38 6.05 -14.94
C SER A 191 -16.74 6.70 -14.73
N ALA A 192 -17.12 7.57 -15.64
CA ALA A 192 -18.45 8.23 -15.65
C ALA A 192 -19.61 7.26 -15.97
N THR A 193 -19.31 5.99 -16.25
CA THR A 193 -20.33 4.96 -16.50
C THR A 193 -20.73 4.30 -15.18
N THR A 194 -21.77 4.83 -14.61
CA THR A 194 -22.49 4.34 -13.44
C THR A 194 -23.08 2.96 -13.66
N THR A 195 -22.33 1.92 -13.27
CA THR A 195 -22.92 0.69 -12.79
C THR A 195 -22.38 0.49 -11.37
N GLU A 196 -23.22 0.12 -10.43
CA GLU A 196 -22.96 0.04 -8.99
C GLU A 196 -21.69 -0.74 -8.57
N ASP A 197 -21.07 -1.48 -9.49
CA ASP A 197 -19.88 -2.29 -9.26
C ASP A 197 -18.54 -1.60 -9.55
N LYS A 198 -18.50 -0.27 -9.79
CA LYS A 198 -17.28 0.42 -10.26
C LYS A 198 -16.75 1.56 -9.39
N ASP A 199 -17.33 1.80 -8.23
CA ASP A 199 -16.74 2.75 -7.30
C ASP A 199 -15.45 2.16 -6.70
N PRO A 200 -14.35 2.92 -6.71
CA PRO A 200 -13.10 2.45 -6.11
C PRO A 200 -13.29 2.04 -4.64
N HIS A 201 -12.80 0.87 -4.28
CA HIS A 201 -12.82 0.35 -2.93
C HIS A 201 -11.71 0.95 -2.05
N LEU A 202 -10.61 1.33 -2.69
CA LEU A 202 -9.45 1.94 -2.04
C LEU A 202 -8.87 3.03 -2.96
N LEU A 203 -8.86 4.26 -2.47
CA LEU A 203 -8.26 5.41 -3.16
C LEU A 203 -6.78 5.51 -2.78
N HIS A 204 -5.93 5.89 -3.74
CA HIS A 204 -4.49 6.02 -3.54
C HIS A 204 -3.95 7.30 -4.18
N TRP A 205 -3.44 8.23 -3.37
CA TRP A 205 -2.85 9.51 -3.80
C TRP A 205 -1.35 9.36 -4.09
N THR A 206 -0.98 8.57 -5.08
CA THR A 206 0.43 8.26 -5.40
C THR A 206 1.28 9.48 -5.78
N LEU A 207 0.67 10.60 -6.14
CA LEU A 207 1.34 11.87 -6.47
C LEU A 207 1.41 12.85 -5.29
N GLY A 208 0.98 12.42 -4.11
CA GLY A 208 0.76 13.23 -2.92
C GLY A 208 -0.72 13.58 -2.78
N GLY A 209 -1.14 14.06 -1.61
CA GLY A 209 -2.56 14.20 -1.33
C GLY A 209 -2.93 15.42 -0.46
N PRO A 210 -4.22 15.56 -0.13
CA PRO A 210 -4.77 16.77 0.47
C PRO A 210 -4.25 17.09 1.88
N TRP A 211 -3.51 16.20 2.52
CA TRP A 211 -2.81 16.44 3.79
C TRP A 211 -1.62 17.39 3.67
N PHE A 212 -1.11 17.62 2.44
CA PHE A 212 -0.08 18.63 2.19
C PHE A 212 -0.71 20.00 1.94
N ARG A 213 -0.08 21.05 2.53
CA ARG A 213 -0.61 22.42 2.45
C ARG A 213 -0.87 22.89 1.03
N ASP A 214 0.06 22.56 0.12
CA ASP A 214 0.03 23.03 -1.27
C ASP A 214 -0.75 22.09 -2.20
N GLN A 215 -1.33 21.00 -1.67
CA GLN A 215 -2.05 19.96 -2.42
C GLN A 215 -3.48 19.74 -1.92
N ARG A 216 -4.05 20.68 -1.18
CA ARG A 216 -5.36 20.53 -0.51
C ARG A 216 -6.54 20.19 -1.41
N THR A 217 -6.44 20.48 -2.69
CA THR A 217 -7.49 20.21 -3.70
C THR A 217 -7.13 19.05 -4.61
N MET A 218 -6.03 18.33 -4.35
CA MET A 218 -5.57 17.22 -5.17
C MET A 218 -6.55 16.06 -5.05
N GLY A 219 -7.02 15.56 -6.18
CA GLY A 219 -8.11 14.59 -6.26
C GLY A 219 -9.50 15.22 -6.39
N GLY A 220 -9.64 16.55 -6.49
CA GLY A 220 -10.92 17.21 -6.69
C GLY A 220 -11.94 16.89 -5.59
N SER A 221 -13.08 16.28 -5.95
CA SER A 221 -14.12 15.87 -5.00
C SER A 221 -13.63 14.81 -3.99
N LEU A 222 -12.66 13.97 -4.36
CA LEU A 222 -12.08 12.96 -3.48
C LEU A 222 -11.25 13.60 -2.34
N ALA A 223 -10.71 14.82 -2.55
CA ALA A 223 -10.07 15.56 -1.46
C ALA A 223 -11.06 15.91 -0.35
N ALA A 224 -12.29 16.30 -0.71
CA ALA A 224 -13.33 16.59 0.27
C ALA A 224 -13.74 15.32 1.07
N GLU A 225 -13.79 14.17 0.41
CA GLU A 225 -14.03 12.89 1.06
C GLU A 225 -12.91 12.56 2.07
N TRP A 226 -11.64 12.74 1.68
CA TRP A 226 -10.53 12.54 2.59
C TRP A 226 -10.60 13.47 3.81
N PHE A 227 -10.99 14.76 3.62
CA PHE A 227 -11.17 15.67 4.75
C PHE A 227 -12.33 15.24 5.65
N GLY A 228 -13.43 14.73 5.09
CA GLY A 228 -14.52 14.14 5.86
C GLY A 228 -14.05 12.98 6.73
N ALA A 229 -13.35 12.02 6.14
CA ALA A 229 -12.77 10.88 6.86
C ALA A 229 -11.77 11.31 7.95
N ARG A 230 -10.96 12.35 7.69
CA ARG A 230 -10.07 12.95 8.71
C ARG A 230 -10.87 13.52 9.88
N ASP A 231 -11.93 14.26 9.60
CA ASP A 231 -12.74 14.93 10.63
C ASP A 231 -13.47 13.88 11.49
N ASP A 232 -13.92 12.78 10.88
CA ASP A 232 -14.50 11.65 11.59
C ASP A 232 -13.46 10.93 12.48
N ALA A 233 -12.25 10.68 11.95
CA ALA A 233 -11.14 10.07 12.69
C ALA A 233 -10.68 10.89 13.90
N MET A 234 -10.94 12.21 13.89
CA MET A 234 -10.55 13.14 14.94
C MET A 234 -11.72 13.60 15.82
N LYS A 235 -12.90 13.01 15.63
CA LYS A 235 -14.10 13.39 16.36
C LYS A 235 -13.96 13.10 17.86
N LEU A 236 -14.25 14.12 18.66
CA LEU A 236 -14.38 13.97 20.10
C LEU A 236 -15.81 13.52 20.43
N TRP A 237 -15.93 12.59 21.35
CA TRP A 237 -17.22 12.15 21.89
C TRP A 237 -17.48 12.89 23.21
N ASP A 238 -18.69 13.44 23.36
CA ASP A 238 -19.15 14.10 24.59
C ASP A 238 -19.49 13.07 25.67
#